data_3ce396f3bf2106367c5f85a8adbd0ed5
#
_entry.id   3ce396f3bf2106367c5f85a8adbd0ed5
#
_cell.length_a   1.000
_cell.length_b   1.000
_cell.length_c   1.000
_cell.angle_alpha   90.00
_cell.angle_beta   90.00
_cell.angle_gamma   90.00
#
_symmetry.space_group_name_H-M   'P 1'
#
loop_
_entity.id
_entity.type
_entity.pdbx_description
1 polymer ?
#
loop_
_entity_poly.entity_id
_entity_poly.type
_entity_poly.pdbx_seq_one_letter_code
_entity_poly.pdbx_strand_id
1 'polypeptide(L)'
;MANTLNIRKAWILVIIFFFTASVRVSAQIRIFDQVDNQPIAKATVIDGAGRVVGMTDRYGILPEKVQKTKGFSVRHIAYETLDVHSLASCDTVLLMKPVTLGLEEINVNSSKLEYLYIREYFRLYQLKDTVLEYYQTGYLDSFVKLKNKRVKEHVVGRKTLYDKDIKLTEDGLLPLEAICFTLIEPCVEGKTMAYKIRKKRLEENGDSLVSKKKNGNEAAFIHVNRDAGITIAGRDYLAFKGDHQLNIWWLKLAGFRQFNITTLEESEVYDSVEEELTVKDLQSNFCKMEVFFTSKKIKEGVKVCCIGESYVVDRKLLSRERMEELWEKPLPADTVRTNAVVPSMSEKHQAKINQMKRYRYKKK
;
A
#
# COMPACT_ATOMS: atom_id res chain seq x y z
N MET A 1 35.29 62.82 12.11
CA MET A 1 34.64 62.37 10.83
C MET A 1 34.99 60.97 10.38
N ALA A 2 36.04 60.29 10.88
CA ALA A 2 36.40 58.93 10.42
C ALA A 2 35.50 57.79 10.95
N ASN A 3 34.85 57.94 12.12
CA ASN A 3 34.05 56.88 12.75
C ASN A 3 32.67 56.64 12.07
N THR A 4 32.07 57.64 11.47
CA THR A 4 30.76 57.53 10.82
C THR A 4 30.82 56.78 9.49
N LEU A 5 31.98 56.80 8.81
CA LEU A 5 32.20 56.12 7.56
C LEU A 5 32.33 54.58 7.74
N ASN A 6 32.91 54.14 8.86
CA ASN A 6 33.09 52.74 9.22
C ASN A 6 31.75 52.09 9.63
N ILE A 7 30.89 52.80 10.33
CA ILE A 7 29.57 52.33 10.74
C ILE A 7 28.67 52.12 9.49
N ARG A 8 28.68 53.02 8.53
CA ARG A 8 27.91 52.88 7.28
C ARG A 8 28.38 51.69 6.46
N LYS A 9 29.69 51.44 6.37
CA LYS A 9 30.23 50.25 5.68
C LYS A 9 29.87 48.96 6.40
N ALA A 10 29.86 48.94 7.73
CA ALA A 10 29.42 47.78 8.51
C ALA A 10 27.93 47.46 8.29
N TRP A 11 27.06 48.45 8.23
CA TRP A 11 25.65 48.29 7.93
C TRP A 11 25.39 47.78 6.51
N ILE A 12 26.15 48.23 5.53
CA ILE A 12 26.06 47.73 4.16
C ILE A 12 26.47 46.25 4.09
N LEU A 13 27.50 45.83 4.79
CA LEU A 13 27.94 44.43 4.88
C LEU A 13 26.87 43.53 5.56
N VAL A 14 26.22 44.02 6.61
CA VAL A 14 25.13 43.32 7.28
C VAL A 14 23.91 43.17 6.35
N ILE A 15 23.54 44.22 5.61
CA ILE A 15 22.44 44.16 4.66
C ILE A 15 22.79 43.19 3.51
N ILE A 16 24.00 43.20 2.98
CA ILE A 16 24.45 42.25 1.97
C ILE A 16 24.43 40.82 2.51
N PHE A 17 24.85 40.59 3.75
CA PHE A 17 24.81 39.28 4.40
C PHE A 17 23.38 38.78 4.60
N PHE A 18 22.45 39.66 4.96
CA PHE A 18 21.01 39.32 5.02
C PHE A 18 20.40 39.01 3.64
N PHE A 19 20.84 39.68 2.61
CA PHE A 19 20.36 39.39 1.22
C PHE A 19 21.00 38.14 0.63
N THR A 20 22.21 37.75 1.04
CA THR A 20 22.84 36.51 0.58
C THR A 20 22.37 35.27 1.35
N ALA A 21 21.80 35.46 2.55
CA ALA A 21 21.07 34.43 3.28
C ALA A 21 19.68 34.17 2.65
N SER A 22 19.56 34.25 1.31
CA SER A 22 18.37 33.81 0.59
C SER A 22 18.20 32.33 0.84
N VAL A 23 17.40 32.01 1.85
CA VAL A 23 16.92 30.66 2.12
C VAL A 23 16.31 30.17 0.81
N ARG A 24 16.91 29.19 0.17
CA ARG A 24 16.28 28.52 -0.97
C ARG A 24 15.04 27.82 -0.41
N VAL A 25 13.93 28.51 -0.45
CA VAL A 25 12.63 27.90 -0.22
C VAL A 25 12.41 26.96 -1.41
N SER A 26 12.77 25.69 -1.22
CA SER A 26 12.40 24.67 -2.19
C SER A 26 10.89 24.53 -2.14
N ALA A 27 10.22 24.85 -3.21
CA ALA A 27 8.77 24.67 -3.32
C ALA A 27 8.47 23.18 -3.17
N GLN A 28 7.77 22.82 -2.10
CA GLN A 28 7.35 21.44 -1.85
C GLN A 28 6.13 21.15 -2.70
N ILE A 29 6.19 20.12 -3.52
CA ILE A 29 5.05 19.65 -4.30
C ILE A 29 4.14 18.86 -3.35
N ARG A 30 2.85 19.14 -3.42
CA ARG A 30 1.81 18.53 -2.58
C ARG A 30 0.74 17.89 -3.44
N ILE A 31 0.20 16.78 -2.96
CA ILE A 31 -0.89 16.05 -3.60
C ILE A 31 -2.17 16.24 -2.81
N PHE A 32 -3.23 16.66 -3.50
CA PHE A 32 -4.55 16.87 -2.91
C PHE A 32 -5.62 16.10 -3.67
N ASP A 33 -6.71 15.80 -2.99
CA ASP A 33 -7.93 15.31 -3.61
C ASP A 33 -8.56 16.42 -4.49
N GLN A 34 -9.00 16.06 -5.68
CA GLN A 34 -9.61 16.97 -6.62
C GLN A 34 -11.00 17.47 -6.18
N VAL A 35 -11.70 16.71 -5.33
CA VAL A 35 -13.10 16.98 -4.94
C VAL A 35 -13.16 17.85 -3.69
N ASP A 36 -12.44 17.46 -2.64
CA ASP A 36 -12.53 18.11 -1.33
C ASP A 36 -11.28 18.92 -0.94
N ASN A 37 -10.24 18.92 -1.80
CA ASN A 37 -8.97 19.58 -1.58
C ASN A 37 -8.24 19.14 -0.30
N GLN A 38 -8.48 17.92 0.19
CA GLN A 38 -7.74 17.37 1.32
C GLN A 38 -6.39 16.78 0.88
N PRO A 39 -5.35 16.83 1.72
CA PRO A 39 -4.05 16.28 1.38
C PRO A 39 -4.09 14.75 1.33
N ILE A 40 -3.55 14.16 0.27
CA ILE A 40 -3.49 12.69 0.12
C ILE A 40 -2.21 12.14 0.75
N ALA A 41 -2.36 11.51 1.88
CA ALA A 41 -1.27 10.82 2.59
C ALA A 41 -1.03 9.41 2.00
N LYS A 42 0.22 8.91 2.16
CA LYS A 42 0.61 7.53 1.81
C LYS A 42 0.44 7.15 0.32
N ALA A 43 0.30 8.13 -0.55
CA ALA A 43 0.36 7.87 -1.98
C ALA A 43 1.79 7.45 -2.37
N THR A 44 1.93 6.33 -3.06
CA THR A 44 3.21 5.78 -3.51
C THR A 44 3.74 6.58 -4.69
N VAL A 45 4.97 7.05 -4.59
CA VAL A 45 5.63 7.84 -5.64
C VAL A 45 6.64 6.97 -6.38
N ILE A 46 6.52 6.94 -7.70
CA ILE A 46 7.32 6.11 -8.60
C ILE A 46 8.03 7.04 -9.58
N ASP A 47 9.36 6.94 -9.70
CA ASP A 47 10.12 7.78 -10.61
C ASP A 47 9.95 7.36 -12.10
N GLY A 48 10.47 8.19 -13.01
CA GLY A 48 10.41 7.92 -14.43
C GLY A 48 11.15 6.64 -14.89
N ALA A 49 11.90 5.98 -14.00
CA ALA A 49 12.53 4.67 -14.25
C ALA A 49 11.68 3.50 -13.69
N GLY A 50 10.51 3.77 -13.10
CA GLY A 50 9.65 2.76 -12.47
C GLY A 50 10.09 2.35 -11.07
N ARG A 51 10.92 3.14 -10.39
CA ARG A 51 11.41 2.85 -9.04
C ARG A 51 10.56 3.58 -8.01
N VAL A 52 10.18 2.92 -6.93
CA VAL A 52 9.50 3.56 -5.81
C VAL A 52 10.49 4.46 -5.06
N VAL A 53 10.25 5.76 -5.08
CA VAL A 53 11.09 6.77 -4.41
C VAL A 53 10.61 7.11 -3.00
N GLY A 54 9.37 6.78 -2.67
CA GLY A 54 8.78 6.96 -1.36
C GLY A 54 7.27 7.08 -1.40
N MET A 55 6.71 7.66 -0.35
CA MET A 55 5.27 7.93 -0.23
C MET A 55 5.07 9.38 0.21
N THR A 56 3.89 9.95 -0.06
CA THR A 56 3.49 11.24 0.51
C THR A 56 3.33 11.14 2.02
N ASP A 57 3.65 12.22 2.71
CA ASP A 57 3.43 12.33 4.15
C ASP A 57 1.95 12.67 4.47
N ARG A 58 1.63 12.89 5.75
CA ARG A 58 0.28 13.23 6.21
C ARG A 58 -0.27 14.56 5.64
N TYR A 59 0.59 15.41 5.11
CA TYR A 59 0.24 16.69 4.49
C TYR A 59 0.23 16.63 2.96
N GLY A 60 0.32 15.42 2.39
CA GLY A 60 0.39 15.20 0.96
C GLY A 60 1.73 15.61 0.33
N ILE A 61 2.77 15.90 1.12
CA ILE A 61 4.06 16.37 0.62
C ILE A 61 4.81 15.20 -0.01
N LEU A 62 5.32 15.42 -1.23
CA LEU A 62 6.14 14.46 -1.94
C LEU A 62 7.54 14.31 -1.31
N PRO A 63 8.15 13.11 -1.35
CA PRO A 63 9.53 12.89 -0.93
C PRO A 63 10.51 13.79 -1.69
N GLU A 64 11.50 14.38 -1.01
CA GLU A 64 12.52 15.26 -1.63
C GLU A 64 13.26 14.60 -2.80
N LYS A 65 13.40 13.28 -2.79
CA LYS A 65 14.03 12.50 -3.86
C LYS A 65 13.35 12.69 -5.22
N VAL A 66 12.06 13.05 -5.23
CA VAL A 66 11.28 13.29 -6.46
C VAL A 66 11.82 14.48 -7.23
N GLN A 67 12.34 15.51 -6.54
CA GLN A 67 12.93 16.70 -7.19
C GLN A 67 14.15 16.39 -8.07
N LYS A 68 14.74 15.21 -7.90
CA LYS A 68 15.89 14.73 -8.70
C LYS A 68 15.48 13.87 -9.90
N THR A 69 14.18 13.68 -10.13
CA THR A 69 13.65 12.86 -11.21
C THR A 69 13.21 13.72 -12.41
N LYS A 70 13.24 13.15 -13.60
CA LYS A 70 12.74 13.84 -14.82
C LYS A 70 11.22 13.84 -14.93
N GLY A 71 10.57 12.94 -14.21
CA GLY A 71 9.12 12.76 -14.11
C GLY A 71 8.83 11.67 -13.10
N PHE A 72 7.58 11.57 -12.67
CA PHE A 72 7.14 10.59 -11.67
C PHE A 72 5.65 10.27 -11.83
N SER A 73 5.23 9.15 -11.25
CA SER A 73 3.82 8.78 -11.10
C SER A 73 3.47 8.75 -9.62
N VAL A 74 2.25 9.15 -9.29
CA VAL A 74 1.69 9.03 -7.93
C VAL A 74 0.53 8.05 -7.97
N ARG A 75 0.54 7.07 -7.06
CA ARG A 75 -0.48 6.02 -6.95
C ARG A 75 -1.02 5.92 -5.55
N HIS A 76 -2.33 5.84 -5.44
CA HIS A 76 -3.05 5.58 -4.20
C HIS A 76 -4.25 4.67 -4.48
N ILE A 77 -4.63 3.80 -3.52
CA ILE A 77 -5.69 2.79 -3.69
C ILE A 77 -7.09 3.38 -3.92
N ALA A 78 -7.31 4.64 -3.54
CA ALA A 78 -8.59 5.33 -3.70
C ALA A 78 -8.62 6.33 -4.86
N TYR A 79 -7.51 6.47 -5.62
CA TYR A 79 -7.36 7.52 -6.64
C TYR A 79 -6.84 6.96 -7.95
N GLU A 80 -7.20 7.61 -9.06
CA GLU A 80 -6.60 7.35 -10.36
C GLU A 80 -5.09 7.64 -10.30
N THR A 81 -4.28 6.89 -11.05
CA THR A 81 -2.84 7.13 -11.13
C THR A 81 -2.58 8.49 -11.77
N LEU A 82 -1.78 9.33 -11.11
CA LEU A 82 -1.35 10.63 -11.64
C LEU A 82 0.06 10.50 -12.20
N ASP A 83 0.21 10.73 -13.50
CA ASP A 83 1.50 10.74 -14.19
C ASP A 83 1.97 12.18 -14.46
N VAL A 84 3.17 12.52 -13.97
CA VAL A 84 3.81 13.83 -14.13
C VAL A 84 5.07 13.65 -14.98
N HIS A 85 5.01 14.10 -16.22
CA HIS A 85 6.09 13.90 -17.20
C HIS A 85 7.29 14.86 -17.02
N SER A 86 7.07 16.03 -16.45
CA SER A 86 8.12 17.03 -16.24
C SER A 86 7.88 17.85 -14.97
N LEU A 87 8.92 17.98 -14.15
CA LEU A 87 8.89 18.86 -12.97
C LEU A 87 8.97 20.34 -13.33
N ALA A 88 9.56 20.69 -14.47
CA ALA A 88 9.71 22.07 -14.91
C ALA A 88 8.37 22.75 -15.27
N SER A 89 7.36 21.96 -15.60
CA SER A 89 5.99 22.41 -15.90
C SER A 89 4.99 21.94 -14.83
N CYS A 90 5.47 21.51 -13.69
CA CYS A 90 4.64 20.96 -12.63
C CYS A 90 4.23 22.05 -11.64
N ASP A 91 2.94 22.15 -11.37
CA ASP A 91 2.43 22.99 -10.30
C ASP A 91 2.90 22.49 -8.93
N THR A 92 2.96 23.39 -7.95
CA THR A 92 3.29 23.02 -6.56
C THR A 92 2.18 22.25 -5.87
N VAL A 93 0.98 22.30 -6.44
CA VAL A 93 -0.21 21.54 -6.01
C VAL A 93 -0.68 20.67 -7.16
N LEU A 94 -0.74 19.38 -6.91
CA LEU A 94 -1.23 18.39 -7.86
C LEU A 94 -2.50 17.76 -7.33
N LEU A 95 -3.48 17.56 -8.19
CA LEU A 95 -4.77 17.02 -7.84
C LEU A 95 -4.90 15.58 -8.35
N MET A 96 -5.31 14.66 -7.48
CA MET A 96 -5.67 13.30 -7.85
C MET A 96 -7.20 13.14 -7.84
N LYS A 97 -7.70 12.46 -8.86
CA LYS A 97 -9.12 12.17 -9.00
C LYS A 97 -9.48 10.89 -8.24
N PRO A 98 -10.47 10.90 -7.33
CA PRO A 98 -10.90 9.70 -6.65
C PRO A 98 -11.50 8.68 -7.64
N VAL A 99 -11.24 7.40 -7.38
CA VAL A 99 -11.88 6.29 -8.11
C VAL A 99 -13.26 6.05 -7.51
N THR A 100 -14.31 6.29 -8.30
CA THR A 100 -15.68 5.96 -7.87
C THR A 100 -15.91 4.46 -8.03
N LEU A 101 -15.93 3.74 -6.92
CA LEU A 101 -16.20 2.31 -6.87
C LEU A 101 -17.72 2.11 -6.72
N GLY A 102 -18.46 2.19 -7.82
CA GLY A 102 -19.89 1.84 -7.85
C GLY A 102 -20.07 0.33 -7.76
N LEU A 103 -20.19 -0.22 -6.56
CA LEU A 103 -20.66 -1.58 -6.38
C LEU A 103 -22.19 -1.57 -6.33
N GLU A 104 -22.85 -2.49 -7.05
CA GLU A 104 -24.30 -2.59 -7.07
C GLU A 104 -24.84 -2.86 -5.65
N GLU A 105 -25.95 -2.19 -5.32
CA GLU A 105 -26.65 -2.38 -4.06
C GLU A 105 -27.13 -3.83 -3.91
N ILE A 106 -26.93 -4.41 -2.74
CA ILE A 106 -27.30 -5.80 -2.48
C ILE A 106 -28.81 -5.92 -2.39
N ASN A 107 -29.44 -6.41 -3.44
CA ASN A 107 -30.87 -6.64 -3.48
C ASN A 107 -31.20 -7.96 -2.75
N VAL A 108 -31.89 -7.87 -1.60
CA VAL A 108 -32.12 -9.01 -0.68
C VAL A 108 -33.46 -9.65 -1.00
N ASN A 109 -33.44 -10.77 -1.73
CA ASN A 109 -34.56 -11.69 -1.75
C ASN A 109 -34.56 -12.59 -0.49
N SER A 110 -35.74 -12.86 0.07
CA SER A 110 -35.98 -13.38 1.43
C SER A 110 -35.54 -14.82 1.75
N SER A 111 -34.62 -15.42 0.98
CA SER A 111 -33.97 -16.67 1.36
C SER A 111 -33.02 -16.41 2.56
N LYS A 112 -32.85 -17.40 3.44
CA LYS A 112 -32.03 -17.28 4.65
C LYS A 112 -30.57 -17.03 4.30
N LEU A 113 -30.19 -15.75 4.26
CA LEU A 113 -28.85 -15.33 3.91
C LEU A 113 -27.93 -15.53 5.11
N GLU A 114 -26.89 -16.35 4.96
CA GLU A 114 -25.99 -16.73 6.03
C GLU A 114 -24.55 -16.27 5.82
N TYR A 115 -24.18 -15.91 4.59
CA TYR A 115 -22.81 -15.57 4.23
C TYR A 115 -22.74 -14.25 3.49
N LEU A 116 -21.67 -13.48 3.75
CA LEU A 116 -21.23 -12.40 2.89
C LEU A 116 -20.08 -12.94 2.03
N TYR A 117 -20.29 -12.93 0.73
CA TYR A 117 -19.25 -13.21 -0.26
C TYR A 117 -18.58 -11.91 -0.66
N ILE A 118 -17.25 -11.92 -0.71
CA ILE A 118 -16.43 -10.82 -1.18
C ILE A 118 -15.40 -11.41 -2.15
N ARG A 119 -15.34 -10.86 -3.35
CA ARG A 119 -14.28 -11.14 -4.31
C ARG A 119 -13.36 -9.93 -4.41
N GLU A 120 -12.08 -10.14 -4.13
CA GLU A 120 -11.06 -9.12 -4.26
C GLU A 120 -10.12 -9.47 -5.42
N TYR A 121 -9.86 -8.51 -6.30
CA TYR A 121 -8.72 -8.58 -7.21
C TYR A 121 -7.49 -8.10 -6.44
N PHE A 122 -6.41 -8.86 -6.45
CA PHE A 122 -5.18 -8.46 -5.78
C PHE A 122 -3.98 -8.36 -6.72
N ARG A 123 -3.05 -7.49 -6.35
CA ARG A 123 -1.73 -7.34 -6.92
C ARG A 123 -0.70 -7.32 -5.81
N LEU A 124 0.30 -8.19 -5.92
CA LEU A 124 1.44 -8.20 -5.02
C LEU A 124 2.70 -8.00 -5.84
N TYR A 125 3.60 -7.15 -5.43
CA TYR A 125 4.85 -6.93 -6.12
C TYR A 125 5.99 -6.65 -5.16
N GLN A 126 7.17 -7.12 -5.51
CA GLN A 126 8.40 -6.93 -4.77
C GLN A 126 9.41 -6.19 -5.61
N LEU A 127 10.00 -5.18 -5.00
CA LEU A 127 11.10 -4.42 -5.55
C LEU A 127 12.37 -4.71 -4.76
N LYS A 128 13.49 -4.93 -5.47
CA LYS A 128 14.82 -4.96 -4.89
C LYS A 128 15.58 -3.73 -5.35
N ASP A 129 16.15 -2.98 -4.41
CA ASP A 129 16.82 -1.71 -4.72
C ASP A 129 15.99 -0.81 -5.65
N THR A 130 14.67 -0.81 -5.43
CA THR A 130 13.64 -0.07 -6.20
C THR A 130 13.31 -0.61 -7.60
N VAL A 131 13.89 -1.72 -8.04
CA VAL A 131 13.58 -2.39 -9.32
C VAL A 131 12.56 -3.50 -9.11
N LEU A 132 11.52 -3.55 -9.94
CA LEU A 132 10.49 -4.59 -9.86
C LEU A 132 11.05 -5.96 -10.27
N GLU A 133 11.07 -6.90 -9.33
CA GLU A 133 11.58 -8.26 -9.53
C GLU A 133 10.48 -9.31 -9.64
N TYR A 134 9.42 -9.17 -8.83
CA TYR A 134 8.33 -10.13 -8.77
C TYR A 134 6.99 -9.42 -8.81
N TYR A 135 6.05 -10.02 -9.52
CA TYR A 135 4.67 -9.56 -9.61
C TYR A 135 3.73 -10.75 -9.51
N GLN A 136 2.69 -10.63 -8.70
CA GLN A 136 1.65 -11.63 -8.60
C GLN A 136 0.29 -10.96 -8.65
N THR A 137 -0.66 -11.61 -9.32
CA THR A 137 -2.05 -11.16 -9.35
C THR A 137 -3.00 -12.35 -9.34
N GLY A 138 -4.24 -12.10 -8.99
CA GLY A 138 -5.30 -13.10 -8.93
C GLY A 138 -6.54 -12.54 -8.25
N TYR A 139 -7.44 -13.42 -7.89
CA TYR A 139 -8.62 -13.10 -7.11
C TYR A 139 -8.60 -13.86 -5.80
N LEU A 140 -9.05 -13.22 -4.74
CA LEU A 140 -9.35 -13.84 -3.45
C LEU A 140 -10.87 -13.88 -3.28
N ASP A 141 -11.42 -15.07 -3.19
CA ASP A 141 -12.83 -15.28 -2.86
C ASP A 141 -12.95 -15.57 -1.36
N SER A 142 -13.66 -14.71 -0.65
CA SER A 142 -13.86 -14.80 0.79
C SER A 142 -15.32 -14.97 1.12
N PHE A 143 -15.62 -15.95 1.97
CA PHE A 143 -16.97 -16.27 2.45
C PHE A 143 -17.02 -16.04 3.96
N VAL A 144 -17.59 -14.92 4.38
CA VAL A 144 -17.72 -14.52 5.78
C VAL A 144 -19.05 -14.96 6.33
N LYS A 145 -19.07 -15.89 7.29
CA LYS A 145 -20.31 -16.33 7.94
C LYS A 145 -20.86 -15.23 8.84
N LEU A 146 -22.07 -14.73 8.55
CA LEU A 146 -22.65 -13.56 9.23
C LEU A 146 -22.80 -13.74 10.74
N LYS A 147 -23.17 -14.96 11.20
CA LYS A 147 -23.43 -15.26 12.61
C LYS A 147 -22.18 -15.18 13.51
N ASN A 148 -21.05 -15.71 13.06
CA ASN A 148 -19.86 -15.88 13.89
C ASN A 148 -18.57 -15.33 13.28
N LYS A 149 -18.69 -14.66 12.14
CA LYS A 149 -17.58 -14.03 11.41
C LYS A 149 -16.44 -14.98 11.02
N ARG A 150 -16.70 -16.31 10.96
CA ARG A 150 -15.74 -17.27 10.42
C ARG A 150 -15.62 -17.06 8.92
N VAL A 151 -14.38 -17.06 8.45
CA VAL A 151 -14.04 -16.85 7.05
C VAL A 151 -13.49 -18.12 6.44
N LYS A 152 -13.93 -18.43 5.21
CA LYS A 152 -13.31 -19.39 4.31
C LYS A 152 -12.81 -18.63 3.09
N GLU A 153 -11.60 -18.93 2.65
CA GLU A 153 -10.95 -18.22 1.55
C GLU A 153 -10.33 -19.19 0.56
N HIS A 154 -10.33 -18.82 -0.70
CA HIS A 154 -9.48 -19.47 -1.70
C HIS A 154 -9.05 -18.49 -2.80
N VAL A 155 -7.89 -18.73 -3.38
CA VAL A 155 -7.32 -17.91 -4.44
C VAL A 155 -7.64 -18.51 -5.80
N VAL A 156 -8.20 -17.68 -6.69
CA VAL A 156 -8.59 -18.04 -8.05
C VAL A 156 -7.70 -17.34 -9.08
N GLY A 157 -7.30 -18.06 -10.11
CA GLY A 157 -6.60 -17.47 -11.27
C GLY A 157 -5.24 -16.85 -10.94
N ARG A 158 -4.55 -17.33 -9.91
CA ARG A 158 -3.22 -16.82 -9.51
C ARG A 158 -2.22 -16.87 -10.66
N LYS A 159 -1.62 -15.72 -10.94
CA LYS A 159 -0.56 -15.56 -11.94
C LYS A 159 0.65 -14.92 -11.28
N THR A 160 1.78 -15.62 -11.28
CA THR A 160 3.05 -15.13 -10.75
C THR A 160 4.02 -14.88 -11.89
N LEU A 161 4.64 -13.70 -11.90
CA LEU A 161 5.64 -13.28 -12.86
C LEU A 161 6.93 -12.94 -12.09
N TYR A 162 8.08 -13.11 -12.77
CA TYR A 162 9.39 -12.76 -12.23
C TYR A 162 10.27 -12.13 -13.31
N ASP A 163 11.21 -11.31 -12.92
CA ASP A 163 12.13 -10.65 -13.87
C ASP A 163 12.91 -11.70 -14.67
N LYS A 164 13.05 -11.47 -15.96
CA LYS A 164 13.74 -12.37 -16.90
C LYS A 164 15.19 -12.70 -16.50
N ASP A 165 15.83 -11.78 -15.75
CA ASP A 165 17.23 -11.90 -15.31
C ASP A 165 17.38 -12.71 -14.02
N ILE A 166 16.28 -13.04 -13.34
CA ILE A 166 16.28 -13.90 -12.16
C ILE A 166 16.46 -15.35 -12.57
N LYS A 167 17.46 -15.99 -11.95
CA LYS A 167 17.71 -17.42 -12.10
C LYS A 167 16.90 -18.21 -11.07
N LEU A 168 16.10 -19.15 -11.57
CA LEU A 168 15.46 -20.13 -10.70
C LEU A 168 16.51 -21.03 -10.04
N THR A 169 16.15 -21.67 -8.92
CA THR A 169 16.99 -22.71 -8.29
C THR A 169 17.14 -23.91 -9.23
N GLU A 170 18.06 -24.83 -8.93
CA GLU A 170 18.25 -26.08 -9.70
C GLU A 170 16.96 -26.89 -9.79
N ASP A 171 16.15 -26.87 -8.74
CA ASP A 171 14.81 -27.50 -8.72
C ASP A 171 13.73 -26.71 -9.47
N GLY A 172 14.08 -25.57 -10.06
CA GLY A 172 13.16 -24.68 -10.77
C GLY A 172 12.22 -23.90 -9.86
N LEU A 173 12.59 -23.70 -8.59
CA LEU A 173 11.85 -22.87 -7.64
C LEU A 173 12.31 -21.42 -7.71
N LEU A 174 11.45 -20.50 -7.28
CA LEU A 174 11.84 -19.11 -7.07
C LEU A 174 12.93 -19.05 -5.99
N PRO A 175 13.91 -18.12 -6.12
CA PRO A 175 14.95 -17.96 -5.11
C PRO A 175 14.35 -17.49 -3.77
N LEU A 176 15.15 -17.63 -2.71
CA LEU A 176 14.73 -17.36 -1.34
C LEU A 176 14.19 -15.94 -1.14
N GLU A 177 14.73 -14.98 -1.88
CA GLU A 177 14.33 -13.56 -1.83
C GLU A 177 12.86 -13.34 -2.20
N ALA A 178 12.31 -14.19 -3.04
CA ALA A 178 10.90 -14.12 -3.45
C ALA A 178 9.92 -14.42 -2.31
N ILE A 179 10.37 -14.98 -1.18
CA ILE A 179 9.50 -15.28 -0.04
C ILE A 179 8.89 -13.99 0.56
N CYS A 180 9.59 -12.86 0.44
CA CYS A 180 9.17 -11.63 1.09
C CYS A 180 7.82 -11.12 0.56
N PHE A 181 7.54 -11.25 -0.75
CA PHE A 181 6.25 -10.80 -1.28
C PHE A 181 5.09 -11.73 -0.90
N THR A 182 5.37 -12.99 -0.53
CA THR A 182 4.35 -13.93 -0.05
C THR A 182 3.92 -13.67 1.39
N LEU A 183 4.63 -12.79 2.12
CA LEU A 183 4.27 -12.39 3.48
C LEU A 183 3.13 -11.35 3.50
N ILE A 184 2.85 -10.73 2.37
CA ILE A 184 1.72 -9.81 2.20
C ILE A 184 0.56 -10.60 1.60
N GLU A 185 -0.50 -10.77 2.37
CA GLU A 185 -1.71 -11.43 1.92
C GLU A 185 -2.85 -10.43 1.81
N PRO A 186 -3.74 -10.57 0.81
CA PRO A 186 -5.00 -9.85 0.79
C PRO A 186 -5.76 -10.09 2.09
N CYS A 187 -6.47 -9.08 2.57
CA CYS A 187 -6.95 -9.09 3.94
C CYS A 187 -8.47 -9.19 4.01
N VAL A 188 -8.97 -10.08 4.85
CA VAL A 188 -10.40 -10.27 5.12
C VAL A 188 -10.70 -10.07 6.61
N GLU A 189 -11.99 -10.18 6.96
CA GLU A 189 -12.53 -10.03 8.32
C GLU A 189 -11.60 -10.66 9.39
N GLY A 190 -11.35 -9.91 10.45
CA GLY A 190 -10.45 -10.30 11.54
C GLY A 190 -9.04 -9.72 11.44
N LYS A 191 -8.59 -9.35 10.24
CA LYS A 191 -7.31 -8.69 10.01
C LYS A 191 -7.48 -7.20 9.66
N THR A 192 -8.66 -6.78 9.20
CA THR A 192 -8.97 -5.39 8.82
C THR A 192 -8.88 -4.43 10.00
N MET A 193 -8.64 -3.16 9.69
CA MET A 193 -8.67 -2.08 10.68
C MET A 193 -10.08 -1.92 11.29
N ALA A 194 -11.12 -2.03 10.47
CA ALA A 194 -12.50 -2.03 10.94
C ALA A 194 -12.74 -3.05 12.06
N TYR A 195 -12.24 -4.28 11.91
CA TYR A 195 -12.32 -5.30 12.97
C TYR A 195 -11.58 -4.89 14.24
N LYS A 196 -10.39 -4.32 14.11
CA LYS A 196 -9.54 -3.90 15.24
C LYS A 196 -10.16 -2.73 15.97
N ILE A 197 -10.72 -1.75 15.26
CA ILE A 197 -11.46 -0.62 15.84
C ILE A 197 -12.65 -1.12 16.64
N ARG A 198 -13.49 -1.99 16.09
CA ARG A 198 -14.67 -2.57 16.77
C ARG A 198 -14.31 -3.33 18.05
N LYS A 199 -13.15 -3.96 18.10
CA LYS A 199 -12.69 -4.72 19.29
C LYS A 199 -12.22 -3.83 20.44
N LYS A 200 -12.33 -2.51 20.33
CA LYS A 200 -11.97 -1.53 21.38
C LYS A 200 -10.58 -1.77 22.00
N ARG A 201 -9.62 -2.21 21.19
CA ARG A 201 -8.22 -2.38 21.61
C ARG A 201 -7.39 -1.13 21.36
N LEU A 202 -8.06 -0.03 21.10
CA LEU A 202 -7.46 1.23 20.69
C LEU A 202 -7.73 2.27 21.78
N GLU A 203 -6.76 3.13 22.01
CA GLU A 203 -6.87 4.30 22.88
C GLU A 203 -6.72 5.55 22.02
N GLU A 204 -7.47 6.59 22.33
CA GLU A 204 -7.36 7.88 21.66
C GLU A 204 -6.05 8.56 22.02
N ASN A 205 -5.37 9.13 21.03
CA ASN A 205 -4.17 9.93 21.18
C ASN A 205 -4.18 11.07 20.14
N GLY A 206 -4.80 12.19 20.51
CA GLY A 206 -5.07 13.28 19.58
C GLY A 206 -5.96 12.83 18.42
N ASP A 207 -5.56 13.08 17.18
CA ASP A 207 -6.30 12.73 15.97
C ASP A 207 -6.10 11.25 15.54
N SER A 208 -5.53 10.42 16.40
CA SER A 208 -5.17 9.05 16.07
C SER A 208 -5.66 8.08 17.14
N LEU A 209 -5.96 6.85 16.72
CA LEU A 209 -6.19 5.73 17.61
C LEU A 209 -4.90 4.93 17.77
N VAL A 210 -4.54 4.60 19.01
CA VAL A 210 -3.31 3.88 19.33
C VAL A 210 -3.61 2.45 19.70
N SER A 211 -2.99 1.50 19.00
CA SER A 211 -2.99 0.10 19.39
C SER A 211 -1.82 -0.15 20.34
N LYS A 212 -2.11 -0.69 21.54
CA LYS A 212 -1.07 -1.03 22.53
C LYS A 212 -0.80 -2.54 22.58
N LYS A 213 0.43 -2.90 22.87
CA LYS A 213 0.83 -4.27 23.22
C LYS A 213 0.35 -4.60 24.64
N LYS A 214 0.37 -5.91 25.01
CA LYS A 214 0.01 -6.37 26.36
C LYS A 214 0.85 -5.75 27.49
N ASN A 215 2.06 -5.29 27.19
CA ASN A 215 2.94 -4.60 28.14
C ASN A 215 2.70 -3.07 28.24
N GLY A 216 1.64 -2.55 27.63
CA GLY A 216 1.29 -1.14 27.64
C GLY A 216 2.04 -0.27 26.61
N ASN A 217 3.06 -0.81 25.91
CA ASN A 217 3.78 -0.07 24.89
C ASN A 217 2.94 0.08 23.62
N GLU A 218 3.06 1.24 22.98
CA GLU A 218 2.41 1.52 21.71
C GLU A 218 2.90 0.54 20.63
N ALA A 219 1.96 -0.04 19.89
CA ALA A 219 2.26 -1.00 18.83
C ALA A 219 2.07 -0.41 17.44
N ALA A 220 1.03 0.42 17.26
CA ALA A 220 0.73 1.07 15.99
C ALA A 220 -0.15 2.31 16.22
N PHE A 221 -0.04 3.28 15.33
CA PHE A 221 -0.99 4.38 15.20
C PHE A 221 -1.98 4.06 14.07
N ILE A 222 -3.26 4.31 14.31
CA ILE A 222 -4.33 4.23 13.31
C ILE A 222 -4.88 5.63 13.12
N HIS A 223 -4.82 6.12 11.88
CA HIS A 223 -5.39 7.38 11.46
C HIS A 223 -6.66 7.09 10.66
N VAL A 224 -7.75 7.75 10.99
CA VAL A 224 -9.02 7.58 10.29
C VAL A 224 -9.45 8.94 9.73
N ASN A 225 -9.56 9.03 8.42
CA ASN A 225 -10.09 10.19 7.71
C ASN A 225 -11.46 9.83 7.10
N ARG A 226 -12.48 10.66 7.33
CA ARG A 226 -13.86 10.47 6.86
C ARG A 226 -14.27 11.68 6.05
N ASP A 227 -14.14 11.59 4.74
CA ASP A 227 -14.47 12.68 3.83
C ASP A 227 -15.22 12.18 2.60
N ALA A 228 -16.05 13.05 2.00
CA ALA A 228 -16.70 12.83 0.72
C ALA A 228 -17.44 11.48 0.57
N GLY A 229 -18.01 10.94 1.65
CA GLY A 229 -18.74 9.66 1.63
C GLY A 229 -17.87 8.42 1.77
N ILE A 230 -16.56 8.57 1.90
CA ILE A 230 -15.62 7.45 2.12
C ILE A 230 -14.84 7.61 3.43
N THR A 231 -14.35 6.50 3.95
CA THR A 231 -13.41 6.48 5.08
C THR A 231 -12.10 5.85 4.65
N ILE A 232 -11.00 6.54 4.90
CA ILE A 232 -9.64 6.01 4.71
C ILE A 232 -9.04 5.77 6.09
N ALA A 233 -8.72 4.52 6.39
CA ALA A 233 -8.04 4.12 7.62
C ALA A 233 -6.61 3.70 7.32
N GLY A 234 -5.63 4.43 7.87
CA GLY A 234 -4.21 4.16 7.72
C GLY A 234 -3.60 3.65 9.02
N ARG A 235 -2.62 2.75 8.95
CA ARG A 235 -1.93 2.23 10.13
C ARG A 235 -0.42 2.18 9.92
N ASP A 236 0.31 2.77 10.88
CA ASP A 236 1.75 2.72 10.96
C ASP A 236 2.17 1.88 12.16
N TYR A 237 2.99 0.87 11.93
CA TYR A 237 3.48 0.00 12.99
C TYR A 237 4.77 0.56 13.60
N LEU A 238 4.69 1.04 14.84
CA LEU A 238 5.84 1.56 15.58
C LEU A 238 6.89 0.49 15.86
N ALA A 239 6.44 -0.77 16.05
CA ALA A 239 7.33 -1.88 16.33
C ALA A 239 8.35 -2.16 15.21
N PHE A 240 8.10 -1.64 14.00
CA PHE A 240 8.96 -1.82 12.83
C PHE A 240 9.69 -0.54 12.42
N LYS A 241 9.59 0.55 13.20
CA LYS A 241 10.42 1.73 13.01
C LYS A 241 11.80 1.47 13.59
N GLY A 242 12.78 1.24 12.72
CA GLY A 242 14.16 0.93 13.11
C GLY A 242 14.56 -0.55 12.86
N ASP A 243 15.74 -0.91 13.32
CA ASP A 243 16.32 -2.26 13.13
C ASP A 243 15.70 -3.29 14.09
N HIS A 244 14.44 -3.65 13.87
CA HIS A 244 13.81 -4.72 14.62
C HIS A 244 14.03 -6.08 13.94
N GLN A 245 14.92 -6.87 14.51
CA GLN A 245 15.15 -8.22 14.07
C GLN A 245 13.96 -9.12 14.45
N LEU A 246 13.32 -9.71 13.43
CA LEU A 246 12.34 -10.76 13.65
C LEU A 246 13.04 -12.08 13.97
N ASN A 247 12.99 -12.49 15.22
CA ASN A 247 13.57 -13.74 15.67
C ASN A 247 12.59 -14.92 15.48
N ILE A 248 12.19 -15.15 14.22
CA ILE A 248 11.25 -16.19 13.85
C ILE A 248 12.03 -17.44 13.46
N TRP A 249 11.87 -18.52 14.23
CA TRP A 249 12.64 -19.75 14.06
C TRP A 249 12.55 -20.38 12.65
N TRP A 250 11.37 -20.32 12.00
CA TRP A 250 11.19 -20.87 10.66
C TRP A 250 11.94 -20.08 9.58
N LEU A 251 12.15 -18.77 9.76
CA LEU A 251 13.01 -17.99 8.86
C LEU A 251 14.46 -18.48 8.88
N LYS A 252 14.96 -18.89 10.07
CA LYS A 252 16.29 -19.51 10.20
C LYS A 252 16.35 -20.86 9.48
N LEU A 253 15.28 -21.68 9.59
CA LEU A 253 15.16 -22.93 8.84
C LEU A 253 15.08 -22.68 7.34
N ALA A 254 14.41 -21.61 6.89
CA ALA A 254 14.37 -21.21 5.50
C ALA A 254 15.70 -20.67 4.96
N GLY A 255 16.73 -20.51 5.82
CA GLY A 255 18.09 -20.13 5.43
C GLY A 255 18.45 -18.67 5.65
N PHE A 256 17.54 -17.86 6.22
CA PHE A 256 17.87 -16.50 6.62
C PHE A 256 18.75 -16.49 7.87
N ARG A 257 19.77 -15.61 7.89
CA ARG A 257 20.60 -15.35 9.07
C ARG A 257 20.06 -14.18 9.87
N GLN A 258 19.61 -13.14 9.15
CA GLN A 258 18.99 -11.95 9.69
C GLN A 258 17.75 -11.66 8.86
N PHE A 259 16.70 -11.17 9.49
CA PHE A 259 15.47 -10.77 8.83
C PHE A 259 14.83 -9.63 9.66
N ASN A 260 14.87 -8.43 9.13
CA ASN A 260 14.36 -7.23 9.78
C ASN A 260 13.27 -6.61 8.93
N ILE A 261 12.10 -6.38 9.51
CA ILE A 261 11.09 -5.50 8.91
C ILE A 261 11.41 -4.09 9.41
N THR A 262 11.75 -3.20 8.49
CA THR A 262 12.09 -1.81 8.81
C THR A 262 10.91 -0.86 8.71
N THR A 263 9.94 -1.22 7.87
CA THR A 263 8.71 -0.43 7.68
C THR A 263 7.55 -1.38 7.43
N LEU A 264 6.41 -1.12 8.05
CA LEU A 264 5.14 -1.76 7.73
C LEU A 264 4.03 -0.71 7.80
N GLU A 265 3.43 -0.43 6.65
CA GLU A 265 2.35 0.54 6.48
C GLU A 265 1.14 -0.16 5.86
N GLU A 266 -0.04 0.12 6.36
CA GLU A 266 -1.29 -0.39 5.82
C GLU A 266 -2.26 0.77 5.61
N SER A 267 -3.13 0.66 4.60
CA SER A 267 -4.23 1.59 4.38
C SER A 267 -5.44 0.83 3.83
N GLU A 268 -6.61 1.15 4.30
CA GLU A 268 -7.88 0.57 3.88
C GLU A 268 -8.85 1.68 3.51
N VAL A 269 -9.65 1.47 2.47
CA VAL A 269 -10.69 2.39 2.02
C VAL A 269 -12.04 1.73 2.18
N TYR A 270 -12.99 2.46 2.77
CA TYR A 270 -14.35 2.00 3.02
C TYR A 270 -15.34 2.94 2.36
N ASP A 271 -16.38 2.37 1.77
CA ASP A 271 -17.53 3.09 1.18
C ASP A 271 -18.56 3.39 2.28
N SER A 272 -18.14 4.15 3.26
CA SER A 272 -18.97 4.57 4.38
C SER A 272 -18.26 5.65 5.17
N VAL A 273 -19.03 6.58 5.72
CA VAL A 273 -18.58 7.56 6.72
C VAL A 273 -19.13 7.24 8.11
N GLU A 274 -19.77 6.11 8.28
CA GLU A 274 -20.32 5.68 9.56
C GLU A 274 -19.22 5.43 10.58
N GLU A 275 -19.54 5.63 11.85
CA GLU A 275 -18.60 5.37 12.94
C GLU A 275 -18.22 3.88 13.01
N GLU A 276 -19.16 2.99 12.73
CA GLU A 276 -18.96 1.55 12.73
C GLU A 276 -18.64 1.02 11.34
N LEU A 277 -17.36 0.97 11.00
CA LEU A 277 -16.88 0.37 9.77
C LEU A 277 -16.99 -1.15 9.80
N THR A 278 -17.41 -1.74 8.70
CA THR A 278 -17.50 -3.19 8.54
C THR A 278 -16.79 -3.64 7.26
N VAL A 279 -16.50 -4.94 7.16
CA VAL A 279 -15.96 -5.51 5.92
C VAL A 279 -16.95 -5.42 4.74
N LYS A 280 -18.23 -5.16 5.02
CA LYS A 280 -19.23 -4.89 3.97
C LYS A 280 -18.94 -3.61 3.20
N ASP A 281 -18.27 -2.66 3.85
CA ASP A 281 -18.00 -1.33 3.31
C ASP A 281 -16.58 -1.23 2.74
N LEU A 282 -15.74 -2.27 2.96
CA LEU A 282 -14.37 -2.31 2.46
C LEU A 282 -14.35 -2.26 0.94
N GLN A 283 -13.60 -1.34 0.35
CA GLN A 283 -13.40 -1.19 -1.09
C GLN A 283 -12.01 -1.64 -1.53
N SER A 284 -11.01 -1.28 -0.79
CA SER A 284 -9.63 -1.61 -1.13
C SER A 284 -8.73 -1.67 0.10
N ASN A 285 -7.63 -2.39 -0.05
CA ASN A 285 -6.58 -2.52 0.95
C ASN A 285 -5.21 -2.33 0.30
N PHE A 286 -4.32 -1.66 1.00
CA PHE A 286 -2.93 -1.45 0.64
C PHE A 286 -2.03 -1.85 1.80
N CYS A 287 -0.94 -2.55 1.51
CA CYS A 287 0.11 -2.86 2.46
C CYS A 287 1.47 -2.64 1.81
N LYS A 288 2.37 -1.93 2.50
CA LYS A 288 3.77 -1.80 2.13
C LYS A 288 4.63 -2.31 3.27
N MET A 289 5.57 -3.19 2.93
CA MET A 289 6.53 -3.75 3.88
C MET A 289 7.94 -3.61 3.31
N GLU A 290 8.84 -2.97 4.05
CA GLU A 290 10.25 -2.94 3.74
C GLU A 290 10.98 -3.95 4.63
N VAL A 291 11.79 -4.79 4.01
CA VAL A 291 12.53 -5.87 4.68
C VAL A 291 13.99 -5.78 4.31
N PHE A 292 14.84 -5.91 5.31
CA PHE A 292 16.27 -6.17 5.14
C PHE A 292 16.59 -7.56 5.62
N PHE A 293 17.29 -8.34 4.82
CA PHE A 293 17.70 -9.68 5.24
C PHE A 293 19.08 -10.07 4.74
N THR A 294 19.70 -11.01 5.45
CA THR A 294 20.90 -11.72 5.04
C THR A 294 20.66 -13.23 5.04
N SER A 295 21.41 -13.97 4.22
CA SER A 295 21.36 -15.43 4.18
C SER A 295 22.75 -16.03 4.05
N LYS A 296 22.86 -17.36 4.04
CA LYS A 296 24.16 -18.03 3.77
C LYS A 296 24.75 -17.64 2.42
N LYS A 297 23.89 -17.39 1.41
CA LYS A 297 24.29 -17.03 0.04
C LYS A 297 24.45 -15.53 -0.12
N ILE A 298 23.68 -14.72 0.64
CA ILE A 298 23.63 -13.25 0.55
C ILE A 298 24.21 -12.70 1.85
N LYS A 299 25.53 -12.46 1.86
CA LYS A 299 26.25 -12.02 3.07
C LYS A 299 26.12 -10.51 3.32
N GLU A 300 26.14 -9.72 2.25
CA GLU A 300 26.08 -8.25 2.31
C GLU A 300 24.70 -7.70 2.69
N GLY A 301 23.69 -8.55 2.64
CA GLY A 301 22.29 -8.17 2.89
C GLY A 301 21.61 -7.60 1.65
N VAL A 302 20.29 -7.69 1.67
CA VAL A 302 19.41 -7.18 0.61
C VAL A 302 18.26 -6.44 1.24
N LYS A 303 17.94 -5.26 0.69
CA LYS A 303 16.71 -4.54 1.01
C LYS A 303 15.68 -4.79 -0.07
N VAL A 304 14.49 -5.26 0.34
CA VAL A 304 13.34 -5.42 -0.55
C VAL A 304 12.16 -4.61 -0.03
N CYS A 305 11.36 -4.09 -0.94
CA CYS A 305 10.10 -3.45 -0.65
C CYS A 305 8.98 -4.29 -1.28
N CYS A 306 8.10 -4.81 -0.45
CA CYS A 306 6.94 -5.58 -0.86
C CYS A 306 5.71 -4.70 -0.78
N ILE A 307 4.88 -4.70 -1.81
CA ILE A 307 3.64 -3.92 -1.88
C ILE A 307 2.51 -4.88 -2.26
N GLY A 308 1.45 -4.83 -1.48
CA GLY A 308 0.20 -5.53 -1.74
C GLY A 308 -0.94 -4.54 -1.91
N GLU A 309 -1.76 -4.77 -2.91
CA GLU A 309 -2.99 -4.01 -3.15
C GLU A 309 -4.10 -5.01 -3.38
N SER A 310 -5.27 -4.79 -2.78
CA SER A 310 -6.48 -5.52 -3.14
C SER A 310 -7.66 -4.58 -3.32
N TYR A 311 -8.57 -4.96 -4.19
CA TYR A 311 -9.73 -4.16 -4.60
C TYR A 311 -10.96 -5.07 -4.62
N VAL A 312 -12.00 -4.71 -3.88
CA VAL A 312 -13.26 -5.44 -3.90
C VAL A 312 -13.94 -5.22 -5.26
N VAL A 313 -14.14 -6.30 -6.00
CA VAL A 313 -14.70 -6.27 -7.36
C VAL A 313 -16.07 -6.90 -7.45
N ASP A 314 -16.48 -7.68 -6.45
CA ASP A 314 -17.84 -8.22 -6.31
C ASP A 314 -18.13 -8.47 -4.82
N ARG A 315 -19.36 -8.19 -4.39
CA ARG A 315 -19.86 -8.57 -3.07
C ARG A 315 -21.34 -8.88 -3.12
N LYS A 316 -21.76 -9.90 -2.37
CA LYS A 316 -23.16 -10.28 -2.27
C LYS A 316 -23.45 -11.13 -1.05
N LEU A 317 -24.68 -11.09 -0.60
CA LEU A 317 -25.16 -12.01 0.43
C LEU A 317 -25.58 -13.33 -0.21
N LEU A 318 -25.21 -14.44 0.43
CA LEU A 318 -25.47 -15.77 -0.08
C LEU A 318 -26.21 -16.63 0.94
N SER A 319 -27.08 -17.52 0.42
CA SER A 319 -27.53 -18.66 1.19
C SER A 319 -26.39 -19.67 1.38
N ARG A 320 -26.60 -20.65 2.25
CA ARG A 320 -25.60 -21.71 2.47
C ARG A 320 -25.37 -22.54 1.21
N GLU A 321 -26.43 -22.91 0.50
CA GLU A 321 -26.37 -23.73 -0.71
C GLU A 321 -25.54 -23.01 -1.79
N ARG A 322 -25.81 -21.72 -2.00
CA ARG A 322 -25.08 -20.92 -2.99
C ARG A 322 -23.61 -20.72 -2.61
N MET A 323 -23.31 -20.61 -1.31
CA MET A 323 -21.93 -20.57 -0.84
C MET A 323 -21.19 -21.88 -1.12
N GLU A 324 -21.82 -23.03 -0.84
CA GLU A 324 -21.24 -24.36 -1.09
C GLU A 324 -20.99 -24.58 -2.61
N GLU A 325 -21.94 -24.17 -3.46
CA GLU A 325 -21.77 -24.22 -4.91
C GLU A 325 -20.57 -23.39 -5.41
N LEU A 326 -20.45 -22.14 -4.95
CA LEU A 326 -19.33 -21.27 -5.32
C LEU A 326 -17.99 -21.74 -4.72
N TRP A 327 -18.02 -22.41 -3.58
CA TRP A 327 -16.85 -23.01 -2.97
C TRP A 327 -16.31 -24.18 -3.81
N GLU A 328 -17.21 -25.05 -4.30
CA GLU A 328 -16.83 -26.18 -5.15
C GLU A 328 -16.46 -25.76 -6.58
N LYS A 329 -17.20 -24.77 -7.11
CA LYS A 329 -16.98 -24.23 -8.47
C LYS A 329 -16.80 -22.71 -8.40
N PRO A 330 -15.59 -22.23 -8.12
CA PRO A 330 -15.30 -20.80 -8.09
C PRO A 330 -15.59 -20.12 -9.40
N LEU A 331 -16.04 -18.86 -9.34
CA LEU A 331 -16.23 -18.06 -10.55
C LEU A 331 -14.89 -17.93 -11.30
N PRO A 332 -14.87 -18.05 -12.63
CA PRO A 332 -13.66 -17.82 -13.42
C PRO A 332 -13.04 -16.45 -13.17
N ALA A 333 -11.72 -16.35 -13.35
CA ALA A 333 -10.98 -15.10 -13.09
C ALA A 333 -11.39 -13.94 -14.01
N ASP A 334 -11.92 -14.23 -15.20
CA ASP A 334 -12.33 -13.26 -16.22
C ASP A 334 -13.79 -12.81 -16.13
N THR A 335 -14.54 -13.33 -15.14
CA THR A 335 -15.98 -13.04 -14.99
C THR A 335 -16.26 -11.60 -14.55
N VAL A 336 -15.26 -10.91 -13.95
CA VAL A 336 -15.42 -9.56 -13.42
C VAL A 336 -14.58 -8.56 -14.20
N ARG A 337 -15.22 -7.48 -14.67
CA ARG A 337 -14.50 -6.36 -15.31
C ARG A 337 -13.77 -5.54 -14.24
N THR A 338 -12.50 -5.87 -13.98
CA THR A 338 -11.66 -5.18 -13.00
C THR A 338 -11.30 -3.75 -13.41
N ASN A 339 -11.31 -3.43 -14.70
CA ASN A 339 -10.84 -2.13 -15.22
C ASN A 339 -11.66 -0.94 -14.74
N ALA A 340 -12.89 -1.16 -14.24
CA ALA A 340 -13.74 -0.09 -13.71
C ALA A 340 -13.45 0.28 -12.26
N VAL A 341 -12.78 -0.63 -11.52
CA VAL A 341 -12.57 -0.47 -10.05
C VAL A 341 -11.10 -0.52 -9.63
N VAL A 342 -10.21 -0.96 -10.52
CA VAL A 342 -8.79 -1.14 -10.21
C VAL A 342 -7.98 -0.04 -10.88
N PRO A 343 -7.33 0.86 -10.13
CA PRO A 343 -6.46 1.88 -10.72
C PRO A 343 -5.38 1.26 -11.62
N SER A 344 -5.09 1.91 -12.74
CA SER A 344 -4.04 1.47 -13.65
C SER A 344 -2.69 1.41 -12.95
N MET A 345 -1.82 0.52 -13.38
CA MET A 345 -0.40 0.57 -13.02
C MET A 345 0.26 1.75 -13.75
N SER A 346 1.35 2.30 -13.18
CA SER A 346 2.17 3.24 -13.94
C SER A 346 2.68 2.59 -15.22
N GLU A 347 2.81 3.38 -16.28
CA GLU A 347 3.31 2.88 -17.59
C GLU A 347 4.63 2.12 -17.45
N LYS A 348 5.53 2.60 -16.59
CA LYS A 348 6.84 1.96 -16.35
C LYS A 348 6.70 0.59 -15.68
N HIS A 349 5.86 0.45 -14.67
CA HIS A 349 5.61 -0.85 -14.05
C HIS A 349 4.90 -1.78 -15.03
N GLN A 350 3.92 -1.29 -15.79
CA GLN A 350 3.24 -2.08 -16.80
C GLN A 350 4.19 -2.58 -17.90
N ALA A 351 5.07 -1.71 -18.40
CA ALA A 351 6.09 -2.09 -19.38
C ALA A 351 7.04 -3.18 -18.81
N LYS A 352 7.47 -3.03 -17.55
CA LYS A 352 8.30 -4.05 -16.89
C LYS A 352 7.57 -5.37 -16.72
N ILE A 353 6.30 -5.36 -16.26
CA ILE A 353 5.46 -6.54 -16.10
C ILE A 353 5.30 -7.30 -17.43
N ASN A 354 5.11 -6.58 -18.53
CA ASN A 354 4.97 -7.18 -19.87
C ASN A 354 6.23 -7.93 -20.34
N GLN A 355 7.41 -7.61 -19.80
CA GLN A 355 8.68 -8.26 -20.09
C GLN A 355 9.01 -9.43 -19.16
N MET A 356 8.24 -9.63 -18.09
CA MET A 356 8.48 -10.67 -17.08
C MET A 356 8.12 -12.06 -17.59
N LYS A 357 8.81 -13.06 -17.06
CA LYS A 357 8.53 -14.47 -17.30
C LYS A 357 7.45 -14.98 -16.36
N ARG A 358 6.58 -15.83 -16.87
CA ARG A 358 5.55 -16.49 -16.05
C ARG A 358 6.16 -17.65 -15.28
N TYR A 359 6.00 -17.64 -13.94
CA TYR A 359 6.32 -18.77 -13.09
C TYR A 359 5.20 -19.81 -13.14
N ARG A 360 5.56 -21.07 -13.36
CA ARG A 360 4.63 -22.19 -13.36
C ARG A 360 4.86 -23.02 -12.11
N TYR A 361 3.90 -22.99 -11.20
CA TYR A 361 3.95 -23.87 -10.02
C TYR A 361 3.95 -25.35 -10.49
N LYS A 362 4.90 -26.12 -9.98
CA LYS A 362 4.85 -27.57 -10.19
C LYS A 362 3.58 -28.09 -9.51
N LYS A 363 2.74 -28.81 -10.25
CA LYS A 363 1.61 -29.55 -9.64
C LYS A 363 2.23 -30.58 -8.70
N LYS A 364 1.88 -30.52 -7.41
CA LYS A 364 2.14 -31.59 -6.46
C LYS A 364 1.27 -32.79 -6.74
#